data_3a286c03cf63e34e1968cb34ae9e8788
#
_entry.id   3a286c03cf63e34e1968cb34ae9e8788
#
_cell.length_a   1.000
_cell.length_b   1.000
_cell.length_c   1.000
_cell.angle_alpha   90.00
_cell.angle_beta   90.00
_cell.angle_gamma   90.00
#
_symmetry.space_group_name_H-M   'P 1'
#
loop_
_entity.id
_entity.type
_entity.pdbx_description
1 polymer ?
#
loop_
_entity_poly.entity_id
_entity_poly.type
_entity_poly.pdbx_seq_one_letter_code
_entity_poly.pdbx_strand_id
1 'polypeptide(L)'
;MCIRDSFLGVYFLVFHAQFKAIPMDYTEAAQIDGASNFAIMTNVIMPLAWSTISAVLLLNFITYWNDYQIPMIYIKDYPVLAYGMFSFYQSTETAIQSVPVKLAGILLMAIPIIIMFAVFNKKLMVNLSVGGIKG
;
A
#
# COMPACT_ATOMS: atom_id res chain seq x y z
N MET A 1 -17.09 -16.49 0.31
CA MET A 1 -15.75 -16.00 0.68
C MET A 1 -15.82 -14.48 0.64
N CYS A 2 -15.91 -13.84 1.78
CA CYS A 2 -16.09 -12.39 1.84
C CYS A 2 -14.78 -11.69 1.45
N ILE A 3 -14.87 -10.73 0.54
CA ILE A 3 -13.77 -9.84 0.13
C ILE A 3 -13.06 -9.22 1.35
N ARG A 4 -13.83 -9.02 2.43
CA ARG A 4 -13.36 -8.49 3.73
C ARG A 4 -12.38 -9.42 4.46
N ASP A 5 -12.50 -10.74 4.30
CA ASP A 5 -11.65 -11.70 4.99
C ASP A 5 -10.25 -11.80 4.35
N SER A 6 -10.16 -11.61 3.03
CA SER A 6 -8.88 -11.60 2.30
C SER A 6 -8.03 -10.37 2.63
N PHE A 7 -8.68 -9.22 2.83
CA PHE A 7 -7.99 -7.97 3.15
C PHE A 7 -7.45 -7.93 4.59
N LEU A 8 -8.27 -8.36 5.55
CA LEU A 8 -7.85 -8.40 6.96
C LEU A 8 -6.87 -9.54 7.25
N GLY A 9 -6.96 -10.67 6.55
CA GLY A 9 -6.15 -11.85 6.85
C GLY A 9 -4.65 -11.64 6.67
N VAL A 10 -4.22 -11.20 5.49
CA VAL A 10 -2.79 -11.05 5.17
C VAL A 10 -2.18 -9.85 5.90
N TYR A 11 -2.84 -8.70 5.86
CA TYR A 11 -2.32 -7.49 6.51
C TYR A 11 -2.35 -7.59 8.04
N PHE A 12 -3.33 -8.28 8.61
CA PHE A 12 -3.33 -8.58 10.04
C PHE A 12 -2.10 -9.39 10.45
N LEU A 13 -1.73 -10.42 9.69
CA LEU A 13 -0.55 -11.22 9.95
C LEU A 13 0.74 -10.39 9.83
N VAL A 14 0.83 -9.51 8.84
CA VAL A 14 1.96 -8.60 8.66
C VAL A 14 2.10 -7.68 9.88
N PHE A 15 1.02 -7.03 10.31
CA PHE A 15 1.04 -6.16 11.49
C PHE A 15 1.32 -6.94 12.77
N HIS A 16 0.73 -8.11 12.95
CA HIS A 16 0.99 -8.96 14.11
C HIS A 16 2.48 -9.35 14.18
N ALA A 17 3.07 -9.78 13.07
CA ALA A 17 4.49 -10.10 13.01
C ALA A 17 5.38 -8.89 13.31
N GLN A 18 5.02 -7.72 12.77
CA GLN A 18 5.74 -6.48 13.03
C GLN A 18 5.69 -6.06 14.49
N PHE A 19 4.52 -6.05 15.11
CA PHE A 19 4.39 -5.68 16.52
C PHE A 19 5.09 -6.69 17.44
N LYS A 20 5.07 -7.97 17.10
CA LYS A 20 5.79 -9.00 17.85
C LYS A 20 7.32 -8.87 17.72
N ALA A 21 7.81 -8.31 16.63
CA ALA A 21 9.24 -8.09 16.41
C ALA A 21 9.81 -6.88 17.20
N ILE A 22 8.95 -6.01 17.74
CA ILE A 22 9.39 -4.88 18.57
C ILE A 22 9.84 -5.42 19.94
N PRO A 23 11.11 -5.19 20.35
CA PRO A 23 11.60 -5.62 21.66
C PRO A 23 10.76 -5.01 22.79
N MET A 24 10.48 -5.82 23.82
CA MET A 24 9.71 -5.37 25.00
C MET A 24 10.44 -4.30 25.80
N ASP A 25 11.76 -4.26 25.72
CA ASP A 25 12.61 -3.31 26.42
C ASP A 25 12.18 -1.85 26.20
N TYR A 26 11.71 -1.52 24.98
CA TYR A 26 11.22 -0.17 24.68
C TYR A 26 9.93 0.18 25.43
N THR A 27 9.06 -0.79 25.62
CA THR A 27 7.80 -0.59 26.34
C THR A 27 8.04 -0.55 27.85
N GLU A 28 8.93 -1.40 28.35
CA GLU A 28 9.32 -1.44 29.77
C GLU A 28 10.03 -0.16 30.19
N ALA A 29 11.00 0.32 29.41
CA ALA A 29 11.68 1.59 29.67
C ALA A 29 10.68 2.76 29.74
N ALA A 30 9.75 2.86 28.80
CA ALA A 30 8.74 3.89 28.80
C ALA A 30 7.75 3.79 29.99
N GLN A 31 7.46 2.57 30.48
CA GLN A 31 6.65 2.36 31.67
C GLN A 31 7.37 2.81 32.94
N ILE A 32 8.70 2.58 33.05
CA ILE A 32 9.52 3.05 34.15
C ILE A 32 9.53 4.59 34.20
N ASP A 33 9.54 5.24 33.01
CA ASP A 33 9.43 6.70 32.88
C ASP A 33 8.02 7.23 33.19
N GLY A 34 7.08 6.37 33.59
CA GLY A 34 5.71 6.74 33.96
C GLY A 34 4.77 7.04 32.78
N ALA A 35 5.15 6.63 31.56
CA ALA A 35 4.31 6.85 30.39
C ALA A 35 3.04 5.98 30.45
N SER A 36 1.90 6.57 30.08
CA SER A 36 0.65 5.82 29.95
C SER A 36 0.70 4.88 28.74
N ASN A 37 -0.10 3.80 28.74
CA ASN A 37 -0.17 2.85 27.63
C ASN A 37 -0.49 3.54 26.28
N PHE A 38 -1.29 4.59 26.29
CA PHE A 38 -1.60 5.36 25.10
C PHE A 38 -0.39 6.16 24.60
N ALA A 39 0.38 6.77 25.51
CA ALA A 39 1.61 7.49 25.19
C ALA A 39 2.68 6.54 24.63
N ILE A 40 2.81 5.34 25.17
CA ILE A 40 3.70 4.30 24.65
C ILE A 40 3.30 3.91 23.24
N MET A 41 2.01 3.69 23.00
CA MET A 41 1.50 3.32 21.66
C MET A 41 1.80 4.40 20.63
N THR A 42 1.54 5.67 20.94
CA THR A 42 1.67 6.78 19.99
C THR A 42 3.11 7.24 19.79
N ASN A 43 3.92 7.27 20.84
CA ASN A 43 5.26 7.87 20.81
C ASN A 43 6.37 6.84 20.59
N VAL A 44 6.13 5.56 20.90
CA VAL A 44 7.13 4.50 20.77
C VAL A 44 6.76 3.51 19.67
N ILE A 45 5.61 2.86 19.79
CA ILE A 45 5.24 1.74 18.91
C ILE A 45 4.88 2.23 17.50
N MET A 46 4.07 3.28 17.39
CA MET A 46 3.65 3.82 16.09
C MET A 46 4.81 4.29 15.21
N PRO A 47 5.78 5.07 15.71
CA PRO A 47 6.94 5.44 14.90
C PRO A 47 7.78 4.25 14.44
N LEU A 48 7.93 3.22 15.27
CA LEU A 48 8.66 2.00 14.91
C LEU A 48 7.92 1.17 13.84
N ALA A 49 6.58 1.14 13.90
CA ALA A 49 5.76 0.43 12.93
C ALA A 49 5.49 1.24 11.64
N TRP A 50 5.90 2.52 11.57
CA TRP A 50 5.55 3.42 10.49
C TRP A 50 6.00 2.95 9.11
N SER A 51 7.13 2.26 9.00
CA SER A 51 7.60 1.69 7.73
C SER A 51 6.67 0.61 7.22
N THR A 52 6.22 -0.29 8.09
CA THR A 52 5.27 -1.36 7.72
C THR A 52 3.91 -0.78 7.37
N ILE A 53 3.44 0.23 8.12
CA ILE A 53 2.20 0.94 7.80
C ILE A 53 2.28 1.57 6.41
N SER A 54 3.37 2.28 6.10
CA SER A 54 3.56 2.93 4.81
C SER A 54 3.69 1.92 3.66
N ALA A 55 4.32 0.76 3.88
CA ALA A 55 4.39 -0.31 2.89
C ALA A 55 3.01 -0.90 2.59
N VAL A 56 2.21 -1.19 3.62
CA VAL A 56 0.85 -1.71 3.47
C VAL A 56 -0.05 -0.68 2.78
N LEU A 57 0.06 0.60 3.12
CA LEU A 57 -0.70 1.67 2.46
C LEU A 57 -0.35 1.77 0.96
N LEU A 58 0.94 1.68 0.61
CA LEU A 58 1.38 1.70 -0.78
C LEU A 58 0.84 0.50 -1.56
N LEU A 59 0.93 -0.71 -1.01
CA LEU A 59 0.42 -1.92 -1.65
C LEU A 59 -1.10 -1.86 -1.86
N ASN A 60 -1.85 -1.37 -0.87
CA ASN A 60 -3.28 -1.15 -0.99
C ASN A 60 -3.61 -0.10 -2.06
N PHE A 61 -2.88 1.01 -2.08
CA PHE A 61 -3.05 2.03 -3.11
C PHE A 61 -2.88 1.44 -4.50
N ILE A 62 -1.80 0.67 -4.74
CA ILE A 62 -1.54 0.03 -6.04
C ILE A 62 -2.68 -0.94 -6.40
N THR A 63 -3.15 -1.74 -5.44
CA THR A 63 -4.23 -2.71 -5.64
C THR A 63 -5.53 -2.01 -6.06
N TYR A 64 -5.96 -0.99 -5.33
CA TYR A 64 -7.19 -0.26 -5.64
C TYR A 64 -7.07 0.64 -6.87
N TRP A 65 -5.88 1.19 -7.13
CA TRP A 65 -5.63 1.98 -8.33
C TRP A 65 -5.80 1.17 -9.61
N ASN A 66 -5.41 -0.11 -9.58
CA ASN A 66 -5.51 -1.00 -10.73
C ASN A 66 -6.81 -1.82 -10.76
N ASP A 67 -7.70 -1.66 -9.78
CA ASP A 67 -8.95 -2.40 -9.74
C ASP A 67 -9.95 -1.85 -10.76
N TYR A 68 -10.18 -2.61 -11.82
CA TYR A 68 -11.19 -2.34 -12.83
C TYR A 68 -12.40 -3.30 -12.72
N GLN A 69 -12.24 -4.42 -12.02
CA GLN A 69 -13.24 -5.49 -11.99
C GLN A 69 -14.47 -5.08 -11.18
N ILE A 70 -14.27 -4.57 -9.98
CA ILE A 70 -15.37 -4.13 -9.11
C ILE A 70 -16.13 -2.97 -9.75
N PRO A 71 -15.49 -1.88 -10.22
CA PRO A 71 -16.19 -0.80 -10.90
C PRO A 71 -16.93 -1.26 -12.17
N MET A 72 -16.37 -2.17 -12.94
CA MET A 72 -17.00 -2.70 -14.14
C MET A 72 -18.33 -3.42 -13.83
N ILE A 73 -18.43 -4.10 -12.68
CA ILE A 73 -19.63 -4.85 -12.30
C ILE A 73 -20.67 -3.94 -11.65
N TYR A 74 -20.25 -3.05 -10.74
CA TYR A 74 -21.18 -2.32 -9.87
C TYR A 74 -21.42 -0.87 -10.28
N ILE A 75 -20.50 -0.22 -10.99
CA ILE A 75 -20.54 1.24 -11.27
C ILE A 75 -20.25 1.51 -12.75
N LYS A 76 -21.06 0.93 -13.64
CA LYS A 76 -20.87 1.05 -15.09
C LYS A 76 -20.99 2.49 -15.62
N ASP A 77 -21.82 3.30 -14.99
CA ASP A 77 -22.14 4.67 -15.44
C ASP A 77 -21.07 5.70 -15.05
N TYR A 78 -20.19 5.36 -14.09
CA TYR A 78 -19.10 6.21 -13.63
C TYR A 78 -17.77 5.48 -13.75
N PRO A 79 -17.16 5.47 -14.94
CA PRO A 79 -15.93 4.72 -15.17
C PRO A 79 -14.78 5.35 -14.37
N VAL A 80 -14.23 4.58 -13.42
CA VAL A 80 -12.94 4.91 -12.81
C VAL A 80 -11.82 4.76 -13.82
N LEU A 81 -10.66 5.37 -13.58
CA LEU A 81 -9.56 5.40 -14.54
C LEU A 81 -9.12 4.00 -14.99
N ALA A 82 -9.02 3.04 -14.06
CA ALA A 82 -8.65 1.66 -14.37
C ALA A 82 -9.66 0.98 -15.31
N TYR A 83 -10.96 1.16 -15.07
CA TYR A 83 -12.01 0.63 -15.95
C TYR A 83 -12.03 1.35 -17.29
N GLY A 84 -11.86 2.67 -17.30
CA GLY A 84 -11.74 3.45 -18.54
C GLY A 84 -10.57 2.96 -19.41
N MET A 85 -9.41 2.70 -18.81
CA MET A 85 -8.24 2.16 -19.50
C MET A 85 -8.48 0.73 -20.01
N PHE A 86 -9.16 -0.11 -19.24
CA PHE A 86 -9.54 -1.45 -19.69
C PHE A 86 -10.44 -1.36 -20.92
N SER A 87 -11.48 -0.53 -20.90
CA SER A 87 -12.40 -0.31 -22.03
C SER A 87 -11.67 0.28 -23.24
N PHE A 88 -10.75 1.23 -23.01
CA PHE A 88 -9.90 1.81 -24.05
C PHE A 88 -9.00 0.75 -24.70
N TYR A 89 -8.42 -0.16 -23.94
CA TYR A 89 -7.59 -1.23 -24.47
C TYR A 89 -8.37 -2.24 -25.30
N GLN A 90 -9.63 -2.50 -24.93
CA GLN A 90 -10.56 -3.41 -25.62
C GLN A 90 -11.27 -2.76 -26.81
N SER A 91 -11.14 -1.44 -26.99
CA SER A 91 -11.78 -0.73 -28.09
C SER A 91 -11.29 -1.25 -29.45
N THR A 92 -12.21 -1.43 -30.37
CA THR A 92 -11.95 -1.88 -31.75
C THR A 92 -11.76 -0.72 -32.74
N GLU A 93 -11.84 0.53 -32.28
CA GLU A 93 -11.63 1.70 -33.13
C GLU A 93 -10.18 1.78 -33.65
N THR A 94 -10.05 1.92 -34.97
CA THR A 94 -8.76 1.89 -35.66
C THR A 94 -7.79 2.98 -35.19
N ALA A 95 -8.28 4.14 -34.78
CA ALA A 95 -7.47 5.24 -34.24
C ALA A 95 -6.84 4.88 -32.89
N ILE A 96 -7.54 4.10 -32.06
CA ILE A 96 -7.13 3.69 -30.72
C ILE A 96 -6.25 2.43 -30.76
N GLN A 97 -6.38 1.63 -31.81
CA GLN A 97 -5.63 0.37 -31.99
C GLN A 97 -4.12 0.60 -32.20
N SER A 98 -3.67 1.81 -32.46
CA SER A 98 -2.26 2.09 -32.65
C SER A 98 -1.44 1.83 -31.36
N VAL A 99 -0.35 1.10 -31.50
CA VAL A 99 0.52 0.74 -30.36
C VAL A 99 1.01 1.97 -29.57
N PRO A 100 1.40 3.09 -30.21
CA PRO A 100 1.83 4.29 -29.48
C PRO A 100 0.74 4.87 -28.55
N VAL A 101 -0.51 4.87 -29.00
CA VAL A 101 -1.63 5.41 -28.20
C VAL A 101 -1.91 4.53 -27.00
N LYS A 102 -1.88 3.21 -27.15
CA LYS A 102 -2.01 2.26 -26.03
C LYS A 102 -0.88 2.41 -25.02
N LEU A 103 0.35 2.55 -25.48
CA LEU A 103 1.50 2.80 -24.61
C LEU A 103 1.38 4.12 -23.84
N ALA A 104 0.93 5.19 -24.48
CA ALA A 104 0.71 6.47 -23.81
C ALA A 104 -0.32 6.36 -22.67
N GLY A 105 -1.40 5.61 -22.88
CA GLY A 105 -2.39 5.34 -21.83
C GLY A 105 -1.81 4.58 -20.64
N ILE A 106 -1.02 3.54 -20.89
CA ILE A 106 -0.34 2.77 -19.83
C ILE A 106 0.64 3.68 -19.03
N LEU A 107 1.41 4.52 -19.72
CA LEU A 107 2.32 5.47 -19.08
C LEU A 107 1.57 6.47 -18.18
N LEU A 108 0.44 6.99 -18.64
CA LEU A 108 -0.41 7.86 -17.83
C LEU A 108 -0.87 7.18 -16.54
N MET A 109 -1.26 5.89 -16.59
CA MET A 109 -1.63 5.14 -15.39
C MET A 109 -0.46 4.88 -14.46
N ALA A 110 0.76 4.76 -14.97
CA ALA A 110 1.95 4.53 -14.16
C ALA A 110 2.38 5.76 -13.34
N ILE A 111 2.10 6.98 -13.83
CA ILE A 111 2.53 8.22 -13.18
C ILE A 111 2.14 8.31 -11.70
N PRO A 112 0.88 8.13 -11.29
CA PRO A 112 0.50 8.23 -9.88
C PRO A 112 1.17 7.19 -9.01
N ILE A 113 1.37 5.98 -9.52
CA ILE A 113 2.05 4.89 -8.80
C ILE A 113 3.52 5.28 -8.56
N ILE A 114 4.20 5.81 -9.58
CA ILE A 114 5.61 6.25 -9.49
C ILE A 114 5.73 7.40 -8.48
N ILE A 115 4.82 8.37 -8.51
CA ILE A 115 4.80 9.49 -7.55
C ILE A 115 4.63 8.97 -6.13
N MET A 116 3.64 8.09 -5.90
CA MET A 116 3.40 7.48 -4.59
C MET A 116 4.64 6.69 -4.13
N PHE A 117 5.22 5.89 -5.00
CA PHE A 117 6.45 5.15 -4.67
C PHE A 117 7.61 6.10 -4.31
N ALA A 118 7.82 7.17 -5.06
CA ALA A 118 8.88 8.14 -4.78
C ALA A 118 8.70 8.84 -3.42
N VAL A 119 7.45 9.14 -3.04
CA VAL A 119 7.14 9.74 -1.73
C VAL A 119 7.40 8.76 -0.58
N PHE A 120 7.00 7.48 -0.76
CA PHE A 120 7.11 6.47 0.29
C PHE A 120 8.49 5.79 0.34
N ASN A 121 9.27 5.81 -0.75
CA ASN A 121 10.56 5.12 -0.87
C ASN A 121 11.52 5.42 0.29
N LYS A 122 11.70 6.70 0.67
CA LYS A 122 12.57 7.08 1.78
C LYS A 122 12.16 6.44 3.12
N LYS A 123 10.86 6.23 3.33
CA LYS A 123 10.33 5.65 4.58
C LYS A 123 10.40 4.12 4.57
N LEU A 124 10.36 3.49 3.38
CA LEU A 124 10.48 2.05 3.22
C LEU A 124 11.93 1.57 3.44
N MET A 125 12.92 2.33 2.98
CA MET A 125 14.33 1.92 3.00
C MET A 125 14.99 2.06 4.37
N VAL A 126 14.54 2.94 5.24
CA VAL A 126 15.16 3.22 6.54
C VAL A 126 15.19 1.98 7.46
N ASN A 127 14.22 1.08 7.36
CA ASN A 127 14.13 -0.08 8.25
C ASN A 127 14.60 -1.41 7.63
N LEU A 128 14.81 -1.47 6.31
CA LEU A 128 15.40 -2.65 5.68
C LEU A 128 16.90 -2.80 5.99
N SER A 129 17.57 -1.68 6.29
CA SER A 129 18.99 -1.67 6.64
C SER A 129 19.27 -2.07 8.10
N VAL A 130 18.29 -1.99 9.00
CA VAL A 130 18.47 -2.31 10.44
C VAL A 130 18.25 -3.80 10.72
N GLY A 131 17.53 -4.52 9.87
CA GLY A 131 17.27 -5.98 10.03
C GLY A 131 18.30 -6.91 9.39
N GLY A 132 19.29 -6.39 8.68
CA GLY A 132 20.17 -7.17 7.82
C GLY A 132 21.60 -7.44 8.33
N ILE A 133 22.00 -6.98 9.51
CA ILE A 133 23.36 -7.22 10.01
C ILE A 133 23.32 -7.71 11.45
N LYS A 134 23.07 -8.98 11.62
CA LYS A 134 23.67 -9.81 12.67
C LYS A 134 24.23 -11.05 11.98
N GLY A 135 25.41 -10.93 11.39
CA GLY A 135 26.33 -12.02 11.22
C GLY A 135 27.23 -12.05 12.43
#